data_b1bdc8f806f821ac10fdbfb425de5f54
#
_entry.id   b1bdc8f806f821ac10fdbfb425de5f54
#
_cell.length_a   1.000
_cell.length_b   1.000
_cell.length_c   1.000
_cell.angle_alpha   90.00
_cell.angle_beta   90.00
_cell.angle_gamma   90.00
#
_symmetry.space_group_name_H-M   'P 1'
#
loop_
_entity.id
_entity.type
_entity.pdbx_description
1 polymer ?
#
loop_
_entity_poly.entity_id
_entity_poly.type
_entity_poly.pdbx_seq_one_letter_code
_entity_poly.pdbx_strand_id
1 'polypeptide(L)'
;MREYAEIGIGREARRTFDLEQLSIVPQRRTRSSKDVDTTWHIDAYTFDIPFVSHPTDALATPEFIIEMGKQGGLGVINAEGLWGRHKDLEGALARIYSQPGDNSIIQELHAAPLDDALLTERISQVRDSGVTVAVRVSPQNAREMAPKVIAAGAELLFIQGTLVSAEHVATGGEPLNLKEFIGSLDVPVIAGGVTDYTTALHLMRTGAAGVIVGAGVTTNAETVGIDSAMGTAIADAAAARRDYLDETGGRYVHIIADTEFENSGNIAKAFACGADGVALGPLLAQAREAGGKGWYWPATAGHPRFPRGFVQFSGADTDLDVDFLT
;
A
#
# COMPACT_ATOMS: atom_id res chain seq x y z
N MET A 1 -7.52 -17.63 -22.65
CA MET A 1 -8.25 -18.79 -22.08
C MET A 1 -7.68 -19.07 -20.71
N ARG A 2 -8.52 -19.21 -19.67
CA ARG A 2 -8.04 -19.57 -18.33
C ARG A 2 -7.72 -21.06 -18.31
N GLU A 3 -6.52 -21.43 -17.83
CA GLU A 3 -6.12 -22.83 -17.69
C GLU A 3 -6.43 -23.33 -16.29
N TYR A 4 -7.10 -24.48 -16.19
CA TYR A 4 -7.40 -25.16 -14.93
C TYR A 4 -6.68 -26.50 -14.91
N ALA A 5 -6.11 -26.83 -13.76
CA ALA A 5 -5.44 -28.11 -13.51
C ALA A 5 -6.20 -28.87 -12.42
N GLU A 6 -6.33 -30.16 -12.61
CA GLU A 6 -6.85 -31.04 -11.56
C GLU A 6 -5.81 -31.17 -10.44
N ILE A 7 -6.18 -30.80 -9.22
CA ILE A 7 -5.33 -30.91 -8.03
C ILE A 7 -5.67 -32.10 -7.14
N GLY A 8 -6.71 -32.83 -7.51
CA GLY A 8 -7.22 -34.01 -6.85
C GLY A 8 -8.56 -34.40 -7.45
N ILE A 9 -9.05 -35.62 -7.18
CA ILE A 9 -10.26 -36.17 -7.80
C ILE A 9 -11.45 -35.23 -7.57
N GLY A 10 -11.96 -34.64 -8.66
CA GLY A 10 -13.08 -33.70 -8.64
C GLY A 10 -12.75 -32.33 -8.06
N ARG A 11 -11.48 -31.95 -7.99
CA ARG A 11 -11.02 -30.63 -7.56
C ARG A 11 -10.10 -30.03 -8.60
N GLU A 12 -10.45 -28.86 -9.06
CA GLU A 12 -9.65 -28.08 -10.01
C GLU A 12 -9.17 -26.77 -9.40
N ALA A 13 -7.96 -26.34 -9.76
CA ALA A 13 -7.43 -25.03 -9.46
C ALA A 13 -7.05 -24.30 -10.74
N ARG A 14 -7.26 -22.98 -10.77
CA ARG A 14 -6.78 -22.14 -11.84
C ARG A 14 -5.24 -22.07 -11.78
N ARG A 15 -4.58 -22.28 -12.92
CA ARG A 15 -3.14 -22.01 -13.03
C ARG A 15 -2.90 -20.49 -12.96
N THR A 16 -2.04 -20.07 -12.04
CA THR A 16 -1.65 -18.69 -11.82
C THR A 16 -0.13 -18.58 -11.82
N PHE A 17 0.39 -17.37 -12.06
CA PHE A 17 1.82 -17.10 -12.16
C PHE A 17 2.20 -15.96 -11.23
N ASP A 18 3.23 -16.19 -10.45
CA ASP A 18 3.87 -15.14 -9.68
C ASP A 18 4.86 -14.36 -10.52
N LEU A 19 5.36 -13.23 -10.02
CA LEU A 19 6.31 -12.37 -10.74
C LEU A 19 7.63 -13.11 -11.04
N GLU A 20 8.09 -13.99 -10.14
CA GLU A 20 9.29 -14.82 -10.30
C GLU A 20 9.17 -15.80 -11.44
N GLN A 21 7.95 -16.23 -11.77
CA GLN A 21 7.67 -17.18 -12.84
C GLN A 21 7.53 -16.52 -14.21
N LEU A 22 7.58 -15.20 -14.27
CA LEU A 22 7.43 -14.41 -15.48
C LEU A 22 8.76 -13.77 -15.90
N SER A 23 8.88 -13.46 -17.19
CA SER A 23 10.00 -12.71 -17.74
C SER A 23 9.51 -11.74 -18.80
N ILE A 24 10.09 -10.54 -18.82
CA ILE A 24 9.87 -9.58 -19.89
C ILE A 24 10.71 -9.99 -21.09
N VAL A 25 10.06 -10.23 -22.23
CA VAL A 25 10.74 -10.57 -23.48
C VAL A 25 11.01 -9.30 -24.27
N PRO A 26 12.28 -9.01 -24.60
CA PRO A 26 12.63 -7.83 -25.39
C PRO A 26 11.94 -7.82 -26.76
N GLN A 27 11.43 -6.67 -27.14
CA GLN A 27 10.84 -6.46 -28.45
C GLN A 27 11.91 -6.13 -29.51
N ARG A 28 11.55 -6.27 -30.79
CA ARG A 28 12.44 -5.95 -31.91
C ARG A 28 12.95 -4.51 -31.90
N ARG A 29 12.15 -3.58 -31.41
CA ARG A 29 12.49 -2.17 -31.28
C ARG A 29 12.59 -1.80 -29.81
N THR A 30 13.70 -1.23 -29.42
CA THR A 30 13.93 -0.65 -28.11
C THR A 30 14.05 0.87 -28.23
N ARG A 31 13.73 1.57 -27.15
CA ARG A 31 13.97 3.01 -26.99
C ARG A 31 15.16 3.22 -26.05
N SER A 32 15.74 4.41 -26.10
CA SER A 32 16.71 4.81 -25.09
C SER A 32 16.02 4.89 -23.72
N SER A 33 16.70 4.49 -22.64
CA SER A 33 16.21 4.68 -21.27
C SER A 33 15.92 6.16 -20.96
N LYS A 34 16.62 7.07 -21.61
CA LYS A 34 16.40 8.52 -21.48
C LYS A 34 15.06 9.00 -22.05
N ASP A 35 14.42 8.19 -22.89
CA ASP A 35 13.11 8.50 -23.50
C ASP A 35 11.94 7.87 -22.71
N VAL A 36 12.23 7.25 -21.57
CA VAL A 36 11.19 6.65 -20.71
C VAL A 36 10.66 7.74 -19.79
N ASP A 37 9.35 7.97 -19.87
CA ASP A 37 8.61 8.84 -18.93
C ASP A 37 8.07 7.97 -17.79
N THR A 38 8.51 8.23 -16.57
CA THR A 38 8.07 7.54 -15.35
C THR A 38 7.00 8.30 -14.61
N THR A 39 6.57 9.46 -15.13
CA THR A 39 5.58 10.32 -14.49
C THR A 39 4.26 9.57 -14.28
N TRP A 40 3.76 9.62 -13.06
CA TRP A 40 2.50 9.01 -12.69
C TRP A 40 1.47 10.08 -12.30
N HIS A 41 0.32 10.04 -12.96
CA HIS A 41 -0.78 10.94 -12.68
C HIS A 41 -1.93 10.16 -12.04
N ILE A 42 -2.40 10.62 -10.90
CA ILE A 42 -3.60 10.10 -10.25
C ILE A 42 -4.50 11.26 -9.84
N ASP A 43 -5.69 11.33 -10.42
CA ASP A 43 -6.60 12.47 -10.27
C ASP A 43 -5.88 13.81 -10.58
N ALA A 44 -5.84 14.75 -9.66
CA ALA A 44 -5.16 16.04 -9.82
C ALA A 44 -3.67 16.02 -9.43
N TYR A 45 -3.15 14.88 -8.97
CA TYR A 45 -1.80 14.75 -8.44
C TYR A 45 -0.85 14.14 -9.46
N THR A 46 0.40 14.58 -9.42
CA THR A 46 1.48 14.13 -10.32
C THR A 46 2.71 13.77 -9.50
N PHE A 47 3.31 12.63 -9.82
CA PHE A 47 4.53 12.13 -9.21
C PHE A 47 5.54 11.82 -10.29
N ASP A 48 6.82 12.09 -10.06
CA ASP A 48 7.89 11.85 -11.03
C ASP A 48 8.17 10.36 -11.21
N ILE A 49 7.91 9.57 -10.14
CA ILE A 49 8.07 8.12 -10.13
C ILE A 49 6.83 7.44 -9.51
N PRO A 50 6.41 6.27 -10.03
CA PRO A 50 5.20 5.59 -9.59
C PRO A 50 5.46 4.67 -8.38
N PHE A 51 6.19 5.17 -7.38
CA PHE A 51 6.52 4.46 -6.16
C PHE A 51 5.75 5.01 -4.97
N VAL A 52 5.13 4.10 -4.24
CA VAL A 52 4.34 4.38 -3.04
C VAL A 52 4.98 3.69 -1.85
N SER A 53 5.13 4.34 -0.71
CA SER A 53 5.64 3.67 0.49
C SER A 53 4.55 2.86 1.20
N HIS A 54 4.91 1.72 1.80
CA HIS A 54 4.02 1.04 2.73
C HIS A 54 3.67 1.95 3.92
N PRO A 55 2.39 2.03 4.33
CA PRO A 55 1.95 2.82 5.47
C PRO A 55 2.25 2.07 6.78
N THR A 56 3.52 1.98 7.13
CA THR A 56 4.00 1.33 8.36
C THR A 56 4.90 2.25 9.15
N ASP A 57 4.91 2.13 10.46
CA ASP A 57 5.78 2.90 11.34
C ASP A 57 7.27 2.64 11.10
N ALA A 58 7.60 1.50 10.47
CA ALA A 58 8.97 1.19 10.07
C ALA A 58 9.53 2.18 9.02
N LEU A 59 8.67 2.80 8.22
CA LEU A 59 9.02 3.75 7.18
C LEU A 59 8.56 5.17 7.52
N ALA A 60 7.26 5.30 7.77
CA ALA A 60 6.48 6.52 7.70
C ALA A 60 6.73 7.47 8.90
N THR A 61 7.94 8.00 9.06
CA THR A 61 8.16 9.20 9.88
C THR A 61 7.87 10.45 9.06
N PRO A 62 7.62 11.62 9.67
CA PRO A 62 7.48 12.88 8.93
C PRO A 62 8.65 13.13 7.99
N GLU A 63 9.87 12.90 8.44
CA GLU A 63 11.11 13.09 7.68
C GLU A 63 11.15 12.19 6.45
N PHE A 64 10.82 10.91 6.61
CA PHE A 64 10.78 9.95 5.50
C PHE A 64 9.72 10.32 4.47
N ILE A 65 8.51 10.67 4.91
CA ILE A 65 7.40 11.05 4.00
C ILE A 65 7.77 12.30 3.19
N ILE A 66 8.36 13.29 3.85
CA ILE A 66 8.79 14.54 3.21
C ILE A 66 9.88 14.24 2.18
N GLU A 67 10.87 13.43 2.54
CA GLU A 67 11.96 13.10 1.63
C GLU A 67 11.47 12.28 0.44
N MET A 68 10.64 11.24 0.66
CA MET A 68 10.01 10.45 -0.40
C MET A 68 9.25 11.33 -1.40
N GLY A 69 8.51 12.33 -0.90
CA GLY A 69 7.80 13.28 -1.74
C GLY A 69 8.73 14.21 -2.53
N LYS A 70 9.83 14.67 -1.94
CA LYS A 70 10.83 15.48 -2.64
C LYS A 70 11.56 14.71 -3.74
N GLN A 71 11.74 13.42 -3.56
CA GLN A 71 12.31 12.52 -4.58
C GLN A 71 11.28 12.09 -5.65
N GLY A 72 10.09 12.69 -5.64
CA GLY A 72 9.06 12.48 -6.66
C GLY A 72 8.18 11.27 -6.48
N GLY A 73 8.31 10.51 -5.39
CA GLY A 73 7.43 9.40 -5.03
C GLY A 73 6.30 9.81 -4.08
N LEU A 74 5.53 8.86 -3.60
CA LEU A 74 4.42 9.07 -2.67
C LEU A 74 4.64 8.35 -1.34
N GLY A 75 4.93 9.11 -0.30
CA GLY A 75 4.95 8.61 1.07
C GLY A 75 3.55 8.52 1.66
N VAL A 76 3.21 7.41 2.33
CA VAL A 76 1.88 7.19 2.92
C VAL A 76 1.96 7.08 4.44
N ILE A 77 1.25 7.97 5.13
CA ILE A 77 1.14 8.03 6.58
C ILE A 77 0.17 6.95 7.07
N ASN A 78 0.53 6.22 8.14
CA ASN A 78 -0.43 5.38 8.84
C ASN A 78 -1.11 6.17 9.97
N ALA A 79 -2.34 6.63 9.77
CA ALA A 79 -3.08 7.38 10.78
C ALA A 79 -3.33 6.60 12.08
N GLU A 80 -3.31 5.27 12.01
CA GLU A 80 -3.51 4.37 13.16
C GLU A 80 -2.19 3.89 13.77
N GLY A 81 -1.05 4.32 13.24
CA GLY A 81 0.29 4.02 13.71
C GLY A 81 0.71 4.80 14.96
N LEU A 82 2.01 4.78 15.22
CA LEU A 82 2.60 5.42 16.40
C LEU A 82 2.62 6.96 16.31
N TRP A 83 2.42 7.52 15.13
CA TRP A 83 2.42 8.96 14.86
C TRP A 83 1.46 9.75 15.76
N GLY A 84 0.26 9.24 15.94
CA GLY A 84 -0.76 9.87 16.77
C GLY A 84 -0.78 9.34 18.20
N ARG A 85 0.22 8.55 18.65
CA ARG A 85 0.21 7.91 19.96
C ARG A 85 1.35 8.35 20.87
N HIS A 86 2.52 8.64 20.30
CA HIS A 86 3.73 8.93 21.06
C HIS A 86 4.35 10.25 20.64
N LYS A 87 4.51 11.16 21.63
CA LYS A 87 5.25 12.42 21.40
C LYS A 87 6.70 12.17 21.07
N ASP A 88 7.34 11.26 21.80
CA ASP A 88 8.67 10.73 21.47
C ASP A 88 8.53 9.54 20.51
N LEU A 89 8.38 9.85 19.23
CA LEU A 89 8.25 8.84 18.18
C LEU A 89 9.56 8.08 17.98
N GLU A 90 10.68 8.78 18.01
CA GLU A 90 12.01 8.17 17.83
C GLU A 90 12.32 7.16 18.93
N GLY A 91 12.06 7.52 20.18
CA GLY A 91 12.22 6.61 21.32
C GLY A 91 11.27 5.41 21.26
N ALA A 92 10.03 5.60 20.80
CA ALA A 92 9.08 4.50 20.59
C ALA A 92 9.57 3.53 19.51
N LEU A 93 10.03 4.03 18.35
CA LEU A 93 10.59 3.22 17.28
C LEU A 93 11.88 2.49 17.71
N ALA A 94 12.75 3.17 18.44
CA ALA A 94 13.98 2.58 18.97
C ALA A 94 13.74 1.38 19.87
N ARG A 95 12.66 1.37 20.65
CA ARG A 95 12.26 0.20 21.45
C ARG A 95 11.95 -1.02 20.60
N ILE A 96 11.34 -0.82 19.42
CA ILE A 96 10.98 -1.91 18.51
C ILE A 96 12.22 -2.52 17.89
N TYR A 97 13.05 -1.73 17.22
CA TYR A 97 14.20 -2.28 16.50
C TYR A 97 15.39 -2.68 17.39
N SER A 98 15.40 -2.26 18.66
CA SER A 98 16.40 -2.75 19.62
C SER A 98 16.09 -4.15 20.16
N GLN A 99 14.86 -4.65 19.99
CA GLN A 99 14.41 -5.98 20.42
C GLN A 99 13.59 -6.67 19.32
N PRO A 100 14.20 -6.97 18.17
CA PRO A 100 13.47 -7.35 16.95
C PRO A 100 12.69 -8.68 17.04
N GLY A 101 13.00 -9.52 18.02
CA GLY A 101 12.31 -10.81 18.24
C GLY A 101 11.05 -10.71 19.11
N ASP A 102 10.72 -9.53 19.63
CA ASP A 102 9.60 -9.36 20.57
C ASP A 102 8.50 -8.43 19.99
N ASN A 103 7.54 -9.03 19.29
CA ASN A 103 6.38 -8.29 18.76
C ASN A 103 5.47 -7.72 19.86
N SER A 104 5.60 -8.14 21.11
CA SER A 104 4.79 -7.62 22.22
C SER A 104 5.03 -6.13 22.46
N ILE A 105 6.23 -5.64 22.15
CA ILE A 105 6.59 -4.22 22.23
C ILE A 105 5.76 -3.40 21.21
N ILE A 106 5.60 -3.91 20.00
CA ILE A 106 4.78 -3.24 18.97
C ILE A 106 3.33 -3.15 19.45
N GLN A 107 2.79 -4.25 19.98
CA GLN A 107 1.42 -4.27 20.50
C GLN A 107 1.25 -3.33 21.71
N GLU A 108 2.21 -3.31 22.64
CA GLU A 108 2.21 -2.39 23.79
C GLU A 108 2.16 -0.93 23.33
N LEU A 109 3.02 -0.55 22.38
CA LEU A 109 3.08 0.81 21.88
C LEU A 109 1.80 1.19 21.13
N HIS A 110 1.22 0.28 20.37
CA HIS A 110 -0.05 0.51 19.68
C HIS A 110 -1.28 0.48 20.60
N ALA A 111 -1.17 -0.03 21.84
CA ALA A 111 -2.23 0.02 22.83
C ALA A 111 -2.43 1.42 23.43
N ALA A 112 -1.46 2.33 23.30
CA ALA A 112 -1.63 3.72 23.70
C ALA A 112 -2.77 4.37 22.90
N PRO A 113 -3.61 5.25 23.51
CA PRO A 113 -4.68 5.92 22.81
C PRO A 113 -4.14 6.86 21.73
N LEU A 114 -4.92 7.04 20.67
CA LEU A 114 -4.65 8.07 19.67
C LEU A 114 -4.89 9.46 20.29
N ASP A 115 -3.96 10.37 20.06
CA ASP A 115 -4.06 11.79 20.33
C ASP A 115 -4.30 12.52 19.00
N ASP A 116 -5.54 12.94 18.77
CA ASP A 116 -5.95 13.59 17.52
C ASP A 116 -5.17 14.89 17.28
N ALA A 117 -4.77 15.61 18.33
CA ALA A 117 -3.98 16.83 18.19
C ALA A 117 -2.55 16.54 17.71
N LEU A 118 -1.91 15.52 18.27
CA LEU A 118 -0.59 15.09 17.87
C LEU A 118 -0.58 14.55 16.43
N LEU A 119 -1.60 13.76 16.05
CA LEU A 119 -1.73 13.27 14.68
C LEU A 119 -1.92 14.43 13.69
N THR A 120 -2.77 15.40 14.03
CA THR A 120 -3.00 16.59 13.22
C THR A 120 -1.73 17.43 13.07
N GLU A 121 -0.96 17.62 14.14
CA GLU A 121 0.31 18.36 14.12
C GLU A 121 1.28 17.72 13.12
N ARG A 122 1.45 16.40 13.17
CA ARG A 122 2.40 15.68 12.30
C ARG A 122 1.94 15.63 10.84
N ILE A 123 0.64 15.45 10.58
CA ILE A 123 0.10 15.57 9.22
C ILE A 123 0.33 17.00 8.68
N SER A 124 0.11 18.01 9.51
CA SER A 124 0.35 19.41 9.14
C SER A 124 1.83 19.68 8.85
N GLN A 125 2.75 19.07 9.58
CA GLN A 125 4.19 19.17 9.32
C GLN A 125 4.53 18.68 7.89
N VAL A 126 3.94 17.56 7.47
CA VAL A 126 4.12 17.04 6.11
C VAL A 126 3.49 17.99 5.08
N ARG A 127 2.25 18.42 5.31
CA ARG A 127 1.56 19.37 4.42
C ARG A 127 2.36 20.65 4.22
N ASP A 128 2.88 21.22 5.31
CA ASP A 128 3.60 22.50 5.29
C ASP A 128 4.97 22.41 4.60
N SER A 129 5.47 21.19 4.36
CA SER A 129 6.66 20.96 3.53
C SER A 129 6.39 21.06 2.03
N GLY A 130 5.12 21.08 1.62
CA GLY A 130 4.70 21.20 0.22
C GLY A 130 4.67 19.90 -0.57
N VAL A 131 4.90 18.74 0.06
CA VAL A 131 4.72 17.44 -0.60
C VAL A 131 3.26 16.97 -0.48
N THR A 132 2.81 16.11 -1.39
CA THR A 132 1.46 15.54 -1.35
C THR A 132 1.25 14.70 -0.10
N VAL A 133 0.17 14.96 0.62
CA VAL A 133 -0.16 14.28 1.87
C VAL A 133 -1.10 13.11 1.61
N ALA A 134 -0.57 11.90 1.66
CA ALA A 134 -1.35 10.67 1.60
C ALA A 134 -1.47 10.02 2.97
N VAL A 135 -2.67 9.63 3.36
CA VAL A 135 -2.94 9.05 4.68
C VAL A 135 -3.74 7.76 4.55
N ARG A 136 -3.27 6.72 5.21
CA ARG A 136 -3.93 5.43 5.29
C ARG A 136 -4.77 5.32 6.56
N VAL A 137 -6.00 4.83 6.40
CA VAL A 137 -6.90 4.38 7.46
C VAL A 137 -7.34 2.94 7.19
N SER A 138 -7.65 2.19 8.24
CA SER A 138 -8.26 0.86 8.06
C SER A 138 -9.74 1.00 7.67
N PRO A 139 -10.33 0.01 6.99
CA PRO A 139 -11.76 0.00 6.69
C PRO A 139 -12.64 0.10 7.94
N GLN A 140 -12.18 -0.47 9.06
CA GLN A 140 -12.90 -0.47 10.33
C GLN A 140 -13.03 0.93 10.95
N ASN A 141 -11.98 1.75 10.80
CA ASN A 141 -11.90 3.07 11.42
C ASN A 141 -12.11 4.21 10.41
N ALA A 142 -12.35 3.90 9.13
CA ALA A 142 -12.44 4.90 8.06
C ALA A 142 -13.51 5.97 8.33
N ARG A 143 -14.71 5.60 8.81
CA ARG A 143 -15.77 6.56 9.12
C ARG A 143 -15.37 7.61 10.15
N GLU A 144 -14.62 7.19 11.16
CA GLU A 144 -14.19 8.09 12.24
C GLU A 144 -12.93 8.88 11.85
N MET A 145 -11.97 8.21 11.25
CA MET A 145 -10.64 8.77 11.01
C MET A 145 -10.55 9.64 9.76
N ALA A 146 -11.26 9.30 8.67
CA ALA A 146 -11.14 10.03 7.42
C ALA A 146 -11.48 11.52 7.55
N PRO A 147 -12.57 11.93 8.20
CA PRO A 147 -12.85 13.36 8.39
C PRO A 147 -11.74 14.10 9.16
N LYS A 148 -11.13 13.44 10.15
CA LYS A 148 -10.07 14.02 10.97
C LYS A 148 -8.79 14.25 10.16
N VAL A 149 -8.36 13.23 9.40
CA VAL A 149 -7.12 13.31 8.61
C VAL A 149 -7.27 14.25 7.41
N ILE A 150 -8.45 14.31 6.79
CA ILE A 150 -8.75 15.26 5.71
C ILE A 150 -8.73 16.69 6.26
N ALA A 151 -9.35 16.95 7.42
CA ALA A 151 -9.30 18.25 8.08
C ALA A 151 -7.87 18.66 8.47
N ALA A 152 -6.98 17.70 8.77
CA ALA A 152 -5.57 17.94 9.04
C ALA A 152 -4.75 18.26 7.78
N GLY A 153 -5.28 17.93 6.59
CA GLY A 153 -4.65 18.23 5.31
C GLY A 153 -4.33 17.04 4.43
N ALA A 154 -4.93 15.86 4.69
CA ALA A 154 -4.78 14.73 3.77
C ALA A 154 -5.42 15.05 2.41
N GLU A 155 -4.68 14.82 1.35
CA GLU A 155 -5.03 15.08 -0.06
C GLU A 155 -5.38 13.78 -0.80
N LEU A 156 -4.81 12.65 -0.36
CA LEU A 156 -5.12 11.30 -0.84
C LEU A 156 -5.45 10.41 0.35
N LEU A 157 -6.55 9.67 0.28
CA LEU A 157 -6.95 8.74 1.32
C LEU A 157 -6.77 7.29 0.87
N PHE A 158 -6.00 6.52 1.63
CA PHE A 158 -5.85 5.09 1.45
C PHE A 158 -6.76 4.35 2.43
N ILE A 159 -7.77 3.64 1.93
CA ILE A 159 -8.58 2.71 2.73
C ILE A 159 -7.99 1.33 2.50
N GLN A 160 -7.07 0.94 3.37
CA GLN A 160 -6.27 -0.27 3.19
C GLN A 160 -6.40 -1.22 4.36
N GLY A 161 -6.82 -2.43 4.03
CA GLY A 161 -6.80 -3.62 4.89
C GLY A 161 -6.05 -4.75 4.22
N THR A 162 -5.90 -5.86 4.91
CA THR A 162 -5.26 -7.06 4.36
C THR A 162 -6.05 -7.62 3.17
N LEU A 163 -7.36 -7.67 3.30
CA LEU A 163 -8.32 -7.96 2.23
C LEU A 163 -9.48 -7.00 2.40
N VAL A 164 -9.88 -6.36 1.32
CA VAL A 164 -11.00 -5.42 1.30
C VAL A 164 -12.00 -5.87 0.25
N SER A 165 -13.26 -5.98 0.64
CA SER A 165 -14.37 -6.19 -0.29
C SER A 165 -15.27 -4.97 -0.32
N ALA A 166 -15.89 -4.69 -1.47
CA ALA A 166 -16.86 -3.62 -1.59
C ALA A 166 -18.14 -3.87 -0.76
N GLU A 167 -18.43 -5.15 -0.51
CA GLU A 167 -19.59 -5.62 0.25
C GLU A 167 -19.09 -6.45 1.44
N HIS A 168 -19.14 -5.88 2.63
CA HIS A 168 -18.83 -6.59 3.86
C HIS A 168 -20.13 -6.92 4.61
N VAL A 169 -20.34 -8.20 4.88
CA VAL A 169 -21.49 -8.66 5.69
C VAL A 169 -21.01 -8.90 7.11
N ALA A 170 -21.55 -8.16 8.06
CA ALA A 170 -21.24 -8.31 9.49
C ALA A 170 -22.49 -8.68 10.29
N THR A 171 -22.32 -9.57 11.27
CA THR A 171 -23.32 -9.83 12.30
C THR A 171 -23.16 -8.81 13.43
N GLY A 172 -24.00 -7.79 13.44
CA GLY A 172 -23.95 -6.69 14.39
C GLY A 172 -23.13 -5.50 13.88
N GLY A 173 -23.70 -4.33 13.98
CA GLY A 173 -23.17 -3.10 13.45
C GLY A 173 -23.53 -2.89 11.97
N GLU A 174 -23.38 -1.66 11.54
CA GLU A 174 -23.60 -1.26 10.15
C GLU A 174 -22.26 -1.35 9.39
N PRO A 175 -22.12 -2.24 8.37
CA PRO A 175 -20.89 -2.35 7.61
C PRO A 175 -20.60 -1.04 6.85
N LEU A 176 -19.33 -0.78 6.56
CA LEU A 176 -18.94 0.36 5.75
C LEU A 176 -19.38 0.12 4.30
N ASN A 177 -20.37 0.88 3.82
CA ASN A 177 -20.69 0.95 2.40
C ASN A 177 -19.65 1.83 1.72
N LEU A 178 -18.67 1.20 1.07
CA LEU A 178 -17.56 1.92 0.43
C LEU A 178 -18.02 2.88 -0.65
N LYS A 179 -19.05 2.54 -1.43
CA LYS A 179 -19.55 3.40 -2.51
C LYS A 179 -20.14 4.70 -1.97
N GLU A 180 -20.98 4.61 -0.97
CA GLU A 180 -21.57 5.79 -0.32
C GLU A 180 -20.52 6.61 0.41
N PHE A 181 -19.61 5.92 1.10
CA PHE A 181 -18.55 6.57 1.84
C PHE A 181 -17.57 7.31 0.95
N ILE A 182 -17.04 6.67 -0.10
CA ILE A 182 -16.16 7.32 -1.08
C ILE A 182 -16.87 8.48 -1.77
N GLY A 183 -18.14 8.31 -2.14
CA GLY A 183 -18.94 9.37 -2.77
C GLY A 183 -19.22 10.58 -1.85
N SER A 184 -19.02 10.45 -0.54
CA SER A 184 -19.17 11.54 0.42
C SER A 184 -17.88 12.34 0.70
N LEU A 185 -16.75 11.89 0.17
CA LEU A 185 -15.44 12.51 0.40
C LEU A 185 -15.03 13.42 -0.75
N ASP A 186 -14.36 14.52 -0.42
CA ASP A 186 -13.83 15.50 -1.38
C ASP A 186 -12.39 15.20 -1.83
N VAL A 187 -11.80 14.08 -1.36
CA VAL A 187 -10.45 13.67 -1.72
C VAL A 187 -10.47 12.32 -2.46
N PRO A 188 -9.55 12.09 -3.41
CA PRO A 188 -9.44 10.81 -4.08
C PRO A 188 -9.14 9.68 -3.09
N VAL A 189 -9.79 8.52 -3.30
CA VAL A 189 -9.62 7.35 -2.46
C VAL A 189 -8.95 6.23 -3.23
N ILE A 190 -7.94 5.63 -2.62
CA ILE A 190 -7.27 4.42 -3.07
C ILE A 190 -7.65 3.30 -2.11
N ALA A 191 -8.26 2.23 -2.60
CA ALA A 191 -8.81 1.17 -1.75
C ALA A 191 -8.19 -0.21 -2.08
N GLY A 192 -7.98 -1.04 -1.06
CA GLY A 192 -7.49 -2.42 -1.21
C GLY A 192 -7.00 -3.05 0.10
N GLY A 193 -6.48 -4.28 0.11
CA GLY A 193 -6.04 -5.06 -1.05
C GLY A 193 -7.10 -6.00 -1.62
N VAL A 194 -6.97 -6.20 -2.87
CA VAL A 194 -7.72 -7.19 -3.64
C VAL A 194 -6.75 -8.11 -4.38
N THR A 195 -7.24 -9.28 -4.82
CA THR A 195 -6.37 -10.33 -5.38
C THR A 195 -6.89 -10.94 -6.67
N ASP A 196 -8.05 -10.50 -7.17
CA ASP A 196 -8.68 -11.07 -8.36
C ASP A 196 -9.52 -10.06 -9.14
N TYR A 197 -9.93 -10.44 -10.36
CA TYR A 197 -10.73 -9.63 -11.26
C TYR A 197 -12.03 -9.13 -10.63
N THR A 198 -12.78 -10.00 -9.95
CA THR A 198 -14.13 -9.69 -9.47
C THR A 198 -14.08 -8.66 -8.35
N THR A 199 -13.19 -8.87 -7.37
CA THR A 199 -13.02 -7.94 -6.24
C THR A 199 -12.43 -6.61 -6.70
N ALA A 200 -11.48 -6.62 -7.65
CA ALA A 200 -10.96 -5.40 -8.25
C ALA A 200 -12.05 -4.59 -8.95
N LEU A 201 -12.87 -5.23 -9.81
CA LEU A 201 -13.96 -4.56 -10.51
C LEU A 201 -15.00 -3.98 -9.53
N HIS A 202 -15.34 -4.70 -8.48
CA HIS A 202 -16.26 -4.21 -7.44
C HIS A 202 -15.72 -2.98 -6.74
N LEU A 203 -14.43 -2.94 -6.37
CA LEU A 203 -13.81 -1.74 -5.78
C LEU A 203 -13.77 -0.57 -6.78
N MET A 204 -13.46 -0.80 -8.04
CA MET A 204 -13.50 0.25 -9.07
C MET A 204 -14.89 0.89 -9.16
N ARG A 205 -15.96 0.08 -9.09
CA ARG A 205 -17.36 0.53 -9.12
C ARG A 205 -17.79 1.31 -7.88
N THR A 206 -17.01 1.30 -6.79
CA THR A 206 -17.28 2.16 -5.63
C THR A 206 -16.94 3.62 -5.86
N GLY A 207 -16.20 3.92 -6.92
CA GLY A 207 -15.72 5.27 -7.21
C GLY A 207 -14.29 5.54 -6.77
N ALA A 208 -13.55 4.53 -6.36
CA ALA A 208 -12.14 4.68 -6.03
C ALA A 208 -11.32 5.22 -7.21
N ALA A 209 -10.34 6.07 -6.93
CA ALA A 209 -9.37 6.57 -7.91
C ALA A 209 -8.28 5.53 -8.20
N GLY A 210 -8.00 4.65 -7.24
CA GLY A 210 -7.07 3.56 -7.38
C GLY A 210 -7.47 2.33 -6.58
N VAL A 211 -6.95 1.17 -7.00
CA VAL A 211 -7.15 -0.12 -6.34
C VAL A 211 -5.78 -0.72 -6.03
N ILE A 212 -5.59 -1.16 -4.78
CA ILE A 212 -4.39 -1.85 -4.34
C ILE A 212 -4.58 -3.34 -4.61
N VAL A 213 -3.65 -3.94 -5.36
CA VAL A 213 -3.64 -5.37 -5.68
C VAL A 213 -2.56 -6.05 -4.86
N GLY A 214 -2.96 -6.98 -4.02
CA GLY A 214 -2.09 -7.63 -3.04
C GLY A 214 -2.32 -7.11 -1.62
N ALA A 215 -1.45 -7.52 -0.71
CA ALA A 215 -1.56 -7.22 0.72
C ALA A 215 -0.19 -6.95 1.39
N GLY A 216 0.78 -6.50 0.64
CA GLY A 216 2.13 -6.25 1.13
C GLY A 216 2.96 -7.52 1.29
N VAL A 217 3.64 -7.64 2.40
CA VAL A 217 4.45 -8.83 2.72
C VAL A 217 3.59 -10.07 2.94
N THR A 218 4.14 -11.24 2.66
CA THR A 218 3.45 -12.55 2.56
C THR A 218 2.96 -13.13 3.90
N THR A 219 2.89 -12.33 4.96
CA THR A 219 2.48 -12.78 6.32
C THR A 219 1.09 -13.42 6.39
N ASN A 220 0.22 -13.13 5.42
CA ASN A 220 -1.10 -13.77 5.35
C ASN A 220 -1.02 -15.17 4.78
N ALA A 221 -0.16 -15.43 3.78
CA ALA A 221 0.08 -16.76 3.24
C ALA A 221 0.52 -17.71 4.34
N GLU A 222 1.50 -17.30 5.13
CA GLU A 222 2.05 -18.10 6.22
C GLU A 222 1.09 -18.33 7.38
N THR A 223 0.28 -17.30 7.74
CA THR A 223 -0.55 -17.35 8.95
C THR A 223 -1.94 -17.91 8.69
N VAL A 224 -2.57 -17.57 7.56
CA VAL A 224 -3.96 -17.90 7.26
C VAL A 224 -4.15 -18.60 5.90
N GLY A 225 -3.09 -18.84 5.16
CA GLY A 225 -3.11 -19.50 3.86
C GLY A 225 -3.79 -18.69 2.76
N ILE A 226 -3.84 -17.35 2.90
CA ILE A 226 -4.44 -16.46 1.92
C ILE A 226 -3.33 -15.70 1.20
N ASP A 227 -3.15 -16.03 -0.07
CA ASP A 227 -2.18 -15.40 -0.94
C ASP A 227 -2.68 -15.41 -2.40
N SER A 228 -1.98 -14.71 -3.27
CA SER A 228 -2.24 -14.73 -4.72
C SER A 228 -0.95 -14.59 -5.50
N ALA A 229 -0.86 -15.31 -6.61
CA ALA A 229 0.23 -15.16 -7.56
C ALA A 229 0.14 -13.79 -8.23
N MET A 230 1.05 -12.88 -7.87
CA MET A 230 0.95 -11.44 -8.14
C MET A 230 0.95 -11.09 -9.63
N GLY A 231 1.71 -11.79 -10.47
CA GLY A 231 1.66 -11.55 -11.90
C GLY A 231 0.25 -11.74 -12.47
N THR A 232 -0.43 -12.81 -12.06
CA THR A 232 -1.83 -13.07 -12.46
C THR A 232 -2.81 -12.09 -11.82
N ALA A 233 -2.65 -11.77 -10.54
CA ALA A 233 -3.55 -10.85 -9.83
C ALA A 233 -3.53 -9.44 -10.45
N ILE A 234 -2.35 -8.91 -10.77
CA ILE A 234 -2.19 -7.62 -11.43
C ILE A 234 -2.82 -7.65 -12.84
N ALA A 235 -2.58 -8.71 -13.62
CA ALA A 235 -3.15 -8.83 -14.95
C ALA A 235 -4.69 -8.95 -14.94
N ASP A 236 -5.26 -9.65 -13.94
CA ASP A 236 -6.71 -9.74 -13.73
C ASP A 236 -7.30 -8.38 -13.33
N ALA A 237 -6.64 -7.62 -12.45
CA ALA A 237 -7.07 -6.27 -12.10
C ALA A 237 -6.97 -5.31 -13.30
N ALA A 238 -5.93 -5.44 -14.14
CA ALA A 238 -5.82 -4.68 -15.38
C ALA A 238 -6.92 -5.03 -16.39
N ALA A 239 -7.39 -6.29 -16.42
CA ALA A 239 -8.56 -6.68 -17.20
C ALA A 239 -9.83 -6.04 -16.63
N ALA A 240 -10.03 -6.07 -15.31
CA ALA A 240 -11.15 -5.42 -14.65
C ALA A 240 -11.19 -3.91 -14.95
N ARG A 241 -10.03 -3.25 -14.93
CA ARG A 241 -9.91 -1.82 -15.30
C ARG A 241 -10.34 -1.55 -16.73
N ARG A 242 -9.97 -2.40 -17.70
CA ARG A 242 -10.42 -2.24 -19.10
C ARG A 242 -11.94 -2.33 -19.22
N ASP A 243 -12.55 -3.32 -18.57
CA ASP A 243 -13.98 -3.50 -18.59
C ASP A 243 -14.70 -2.34 -17.90
N TYR A 244 -14.17 -1.83 -16.78
CA TYR A 244 -14.71 -0.66 -16.09
C TYR A 244 -14.56 0.63 -16.90
N LEU A 245 -13.46 0.80 -17.62
CA LEU A 245 -13.24 1.92 -18.53
C LEU A 245 -14.32 1.94 -19.63
N ASP A 246 -14.63 0.77 -20.20
CA ASP A 246 -15.69 0.60 -21.21
C ASP A 246 -17.09 0.85 -20.62
N GLU A 247 -17.37 0.30 -19.43
CA GLU A 247 -18.65 0.52 -18.72
C GLU A 247 -18.92 2.00 -18.44
N THR A 248 -17.90 2.77 -18.11
CA THR A 248 -18.04 4.17 -17.67
C THR A 248 -17.81 5.20 -18.77
N GLY A 249 -17.42 4.76 -19.96
CA GLY A 249 -17.09 5.65 -21.05
C GLY A 249 -15.81 6.46 -20.83
N GLY A 250 -14.82 5.90 -20.10
CA GLY A 250 -13.49 6.48 -20.02
C GLY A 250 -12.96 6.77 -18.62
N ARG A 251 -13.63 6.35 -17.54
CA ARG A 251 -13.11 6.53 -16.18
C ARG A 251 -11.96 5.57 -15.92
N TYR A 252 -10.76 6.11 -15.76
CA TYR A 252 -9.56 5.34 -15.44
C TYR A 252 -9.43 5.14 -13.93
N VAL A 253 -9.10 3.91 -13.51
CA VAL A 253 -8.78 3.58 -12.11
C VAL A 253 -7.38 3.01 -12.07
N HIS A 254 -6.52 3.58 -11.22
CA HIS A 254 -5.13 3.18 -11.10
C HIS A 254 -4.98 1.86 -10.36
N ILE A 255 -3.98 1.07 -10.74
CA ILE A 255 -3.64 -0.20 -10.09
C ILE A 255 -2.29 -0.03 -9.41
N ILE A 256 -2.28 -0.18 -8.09
CA ILE A 256 -1.07 -0.17 -7.27
C ILE A 256 -0.78 -1.60 -6.84
N ALA A 257 0.32 -2.18 -7.31
CA ALA A 257 0.75 -3.51 -6.90
C ALA A 257 1.41 -3.43 -5.52
N ASP A 258 0.93 -4.22 -4.58
CA ASP A 258 1.40 -4.25 -3.20
C ASP A 258 1.80 -5.67 -2.81
N THR A 259 3.09 -5.96 -2.96
CA THR A 259 3.71 -7.25 -2.62
C THR A 259 5.10 -7.02 -2.06
N GLU A 260 5.77 -8.09 -1.66
CA GLU A 260 7.18 -8.05 -1.26
C GLU A 260 8.05 -8.00 -2.51
N PHE A 261 8.42 -6.78 -2.93
CA PHE A 261 9.37 -6.60 -4.01
C PHE A 261 10.80 -6.76 -3.50
N GLU A 262 11.51 -7.76 -4.01
CA GLU A 262 12.90 -8.04 -3.62
C GLU A 262 13.92 -7.37 -4.54
N ASN A 263 13.50 -7.02 -5.77
CA ASN A 263 14.38 -6.46 -6.79
C ASN A 263 13.63 -5.64 -7.84
N SER A 264 14.36 -4.79 -8.56
CA SER A 264 13.83 -3.93 -9.62
C SER A 264 13.23 -4.72 -10.81
N GLY A 265 13.72 -5.93 -11.07
CA GLY A 265 13.16 -6.79 -12.11
C GLY A 265 11.71 -7.17 -11.84
N ASN A 266 11.33 -7.47 -10.59
CA ASN A 266 9.96 -7.76 -10.20
C ASN A 266 9.07 -6.49 -10.26
N ILE A 267 9.62 -5.32 -9.93
CA ILE A 267 8.94 -4.04 -10.13
C ILE A 267 8.61 -3.83 -11.61
N ALA A 268 9.59 -4.00 -12.50
CA ALA A 268 9.38 -3.88 -13.94
C ALA A 268 8.33 -4.88 -14.48
N LYS A 269 8.31 -6.12 -13.96
CA LYS A 269 7.30 -7.12 -14.32
C LYS A 269 5.90 -6.74 -13.84
N ALA A 270 5.77 -6.11 -12.67
CA ALA A 270 4.48 -5.61 -12.18
C ALA A 270 3.88 -4.56 -13.13
N PHE A 271 4.68 -3.62 -13.62
CA PHE A 271 4.26 -2.67 -14.66
C PHE A 271 3.90 -3.38 -15.97
N ALA A 272 4.70 -4.34 -16.39
CA ALA A 272 4.42 -5.13 -17.62
C ALA A 272 3.11 -5.92 -17.50
N CYS A 273 2.73 -6.37 -16.30
CA CYS A 273 1.45 -7.02 -16.01
C CYS A 273 0.27 -6.05 -15.95
N GLY A 274 0.51 -4.75 -15.83
CA GLY A 274 -0.52 -3.71 -15.90
C GLY A 274 -0.71 -2.86 -14.66
N ALA A 275 0.23 -2.86 -13.71
CA ALA A 275 0.27 -1.90 -12.62
C ALA A 275 0.58 -0.48 -13.14
N ASP A 276 0.06 0.54 -12.45
CA ASP A 276 0.36 1.96 -12.68
C ASP A 276 1.34 2.49 -11.62
N GLY A 277 1.41 1.82 -10.48
CA GLY A 277 2.32 2.12 -9.40
C GLY A 277 2.63 0.86 -8.58
N VAL A 278 3.66 0.91 -7.78
CA VAL A 278 4.06 -0.17 -6.88
C VAL A 278 4.23 0.36 -5.46
N ALA A 279 3.75 -0.41 -4.48
CA ALA A 279 3.95 -0.12 -3.08
C ALA A 279 5.19 -0.87 -2.57
N LEU A 280 6.13 -0.13 -2.00
CA LEU A 280 7.42 -0.64 -1.54
C LEU A 280 7.51 -0.57 -0.01
N GLY A 281 8.05 -1.62 0.58
CA GLY A 281 8.21 -1.74 2.02
C GLY A 281 9.65 -2.03 2.43
N PRO A 282 10.08 -3.31 2.50
CA PRO A 282 11.40 -3.69 2.99
C PRO A 282 12.56 -3.01 2.27
N LEU A 283 12.46 -2.79 0.95
CA LEU A 283 13.48 -2.07 0.18
C LEU A 283 13.70 -0.65 0.71
N LEU A 284 12.60 0.09 0.98
CA LEU A 284 12.67 1.46 1.48
C LEU A 284 13.13 1.54 2.93
N ALA A 285 13.07 0.45 3.71
CA ALA A 285 13.56 0.43 5.08
C ALA A 285 15.09 0.60 5.19
N GLN A 286 15.82 0.39 4.09
CA GLN A 286 17.26 0.63 3.99
C GLN A 286 17.62 2.12 4.02
N ALA A 287 16.64 2.99 3.72
CA ALA A 287 16.85 4.44 3.75
C ALA A 287 17.14 4.93 5.18
N ARG A 288 18.09 5.86 5.29
CA ARG A 288 18.48 6.49 6.56
C ARG A 288 17.35 7.25 7.22
N GLU A 289 16.45 7.79 6.42
CA GLU A 289 15.27 8.54 6.83
C GLU A 289 14.14 7.63 7.36
N ALA A 290 14.16 6.33 7.00
CA ALA A 290 13.17 5.38 7.46
C ALA A 290 13.15 5.26 9.00
N GLY A 291 11.96 5.23 9.58
CA GLY A 291 11.75 5.18 11.02
C GLY A 291 12.38 3.96 11.70
N GLY A 292 12.43 2.83 11.01
CA GLY A 292 13.00 1.57 11.49
C GLY A 292 14.52 1.48 11.40
N LYS A 293 15.20 2.48 10.81
CA LYS A 293 16.67 2.50 10.68
C LYS A 293 17.24 1.19 10.14
N GLY A 294 16.70 0.72 9.02
CA GLY A 294 17.08 -0.55 8.39
C GLY A 294 16.25 -1.76 8.82
N TRP A 295 15.39 -1.61 9.82
CA TRP A 295 14.46 -2.63 10.23
C TRP A 295 13.07 -2.36 9.65
N TYR A 296 12.42 -3.40 9.16
CA TYR A 296 11.07 -3.34 8.61
C TYR A 296 10.13 -4.23 9.43
N TRP A 297 8.90 -3.76 9.61
CA TRP A 297 7.76 -4.55 10.09
C TRP A 297 6.49 -4.05 9.43
N PRO A 298 5.55 -4.95 9.07
CA PRO A 298 4.28 -4.54 8.49
C PRO A 298 3.37 -3.91 9.55
N ALA A 299 2.44 -3.06 9.12
CA ALA A 299 1.44 -2.44 10.01
C ALA A 299 0.61 -3.49 10.76
N THR A 300 0.44 -4.69 10.21
CA THR A 300 -0.27 -5.81 10.83
C THR A 300 0.43 -6.41 12.06
N ALA A 301 1.72 -6.13 12.25
CA ALA A 301 2.45 -6.57 13.44
C ALA A 301 1.94 -5.90 14.73
N GLY A 302 1.36 -4.70 14.63
CA GLY A 302 0.72 -4.00 15.75
C GLY A 302 -0.74 -4.38 16.02
N HIS A 303 -1.31 -5.35 15.30
CA HIS A 303 -2.73 -5.70 15.46
C HIS A 303 -3.02 -6.29 16.85
N PRO A 304 -3.98 -5.76 17.61
CA PRO A 304 -4.15 -6.10 19.02
C PRO A 304 -4.54 -7.56 19.29
N ARG A 305 -5.25 -8.19 18.35
CA ARG A 305 -5.75 -9.58 18.50
C ARG A 305 -5.00 -10.59 17.64
N PHE A 306 -4.54 -10.16 16.46
CA PHE A 306 -3.92 -11.04 15.46
C PHE A 306 -2.68 -10.35 14.87
N PRO A 307 -1.60 -10.18 15.66
CA PRO A 307 -0.35 -9.64 15.13
C PRO A 307 0.21 -10.58 14.06
N ARG A 308 0.60 -10.01 12.91
CA ARG A 308 1.18 -10.75 11.79
C ARG A 308 2.39 -10.03 11.26
N GLY A 309 3.42 -10.79 10.93
CA GLY A 309 4.71 -10.30 10.53
C GLY A 309 5.64 -10.04 11.72
N PHE A 310 6.90 -9.88 11.39
CA PHE A 310 7.97 -9.74 12.35
C PHE A 310 8.84 -8.54 12.00
N VAL A 311 9.62 -8.07 12.96
CA VAL A 311 10.67 -7.09 12.74
C VAL A 311 11.83 -7.80 12.04
N GLN A 312 12.15 -7.38 10.81
CA GLN A 312 13.18 -7.97 9.98
C GLN A 312 14.20 -6.91 9.58
N PHE A 313 15.48 -7.27 9.56
CA PHE A 313 16.52 -6.37 9.08
C PHE A 313 16.60 -6.44 7.55
N SER A 314 16.41 -5.31 6.90
CA SER A 314 16.42 -5.18 5.43
C SER A 314 17.70 -4.55 4.88
N GLY A 315 18.56 -4.06 5.76
CA GLY A 315 19.75 -3.28 5.42
C GLY A 315 19.65 -1.87 5.97
N ALA A 316 20.72 -1.11 5.92
CA ALA A 316 20.74 0.23 6.49
C ALA A 316 21.74 1.14 5.75
N ASP A 317 21.64 2.43 6.05
CA ASP A 317 22.65 3.44 5.80
C ASP A 317 22.75 3.92 4.34
N THR A 318 21.62 3.89 3.62
CA THR A 318 21.50 4.49 2.29
C THR A 318 20.64 5.75 2.37
N ASP A 319 21.08 6.86 1.76
CA ASP A 319 20.24 8.06 1.66
C ASP A 319 19.07 7.80 0.72
N LEU A 320 17.88 8.30 1.08
CA LEU A 320 16.71 8.25 0.20
C LEU A 320 16.85 9.36 -0.85
N ASP A 321 17.49 9.05 -1.95
CA ASP A 321 17.71 9.96 -3.06
C ASP A 321 17.31 9.32 -4.41
N VAL A 322 17.51 10.07 -5.50
CA VAL A 322 17.17 9.60 -6.83
C VAL A 322 17.96 8.35 -7.24
N ASP A 323 19.20 8.21 -6.81
CA ASP A 323 20.02 7.04 -7.13
C ASP A 323 19.53 5.79 -6.40
N PHE A 324 19.00 5.97 -5.17
CA PHE A 324 18.37 4.88 -4.42
C PHE A 324 17.05 4.43 -5.06
N LEU A 325 16.25 5.36 -5.60
CA LEU A 325 14.94 5.09 -6.18
C LEU A 325 15.01 4.62 -7.66
N THR A 326 16.11 4.84 -8.36
CA THR A 326 16.31 4.46 -9.76
C THR A 326 17.26 3.29 -9.94
#